data_987364fadfd234e8ebbba5801b50edbd
#
_entry.id   987364fadfd234e8ebbba5801b50edbd
#
_cell.length_a   1.000
_cell.length_b   1.000
_cell.length_c   1.000
_cell.angle_alpha   90.00
_cell.angle_beta   90.00
_cell.angle_gamma   90.00
#
_symmetry.space_group_name_H-M   'P 1'
#
loop_
_entity.id
_entity.type
_entity.pdbx_description
1 polymer ?
#
loop_
_entity_poly.entity_id
_entity_poly.type
_entity_poly.pdbx_seq_one_letter_code
_entity_poly.pdbx_strand_id
1 'polypeptide(L)'
;MKKPMKGAAAFALAGCLAFSAALFGCASGEDQAAPEAEPQAAEQPAATEQTVTDDAGRTVTLPAAEQLEKIYYTSPAGQIFCFTLAPELCAGTTMDFTEQELANLPADIVDLPNLGTLAGGKDLNPEAIMAAGIQVVFSVTTVEPGEKAATNADDLQNQTGIPVVVIDGTFDKTAHCYEMLGQILGKQDEAKKMADYCTKVASDVAAAVATVPEDERISLYYAEGPEGLQTEPTSSSHALVFKLAGAKNVAEDLEAEGGKGKTPVSLEQVLAWNPDVIIAWDAQRFEGGSDELIRTDPNWATVKAVQDGRVYTMCQTPFSWLDRPPAVNRFIGLQWLTNLLYPEAYDIDIVEETKNFYSMFYHRDLTDDQVIELLGNSYQG
;
A
#
# COMPACT_ATOMS: atom_id res chain seq x y z
N MET A 1 -5.97 44.25 -38.42
CA MET A 1 -6.44 45.65 -38.37
C MET A 1 -7.16 45.87 -37.05
N LYS A 2 -6.66 46.92 -36.31
CA LYS A 2 -7.32 47.69 -35.23
C LYS A 2 -7.64 47.01 -33.90
N LYS A 3 -6.74 47.21 -32.92
CA LYS A 3 -7.00 47.67 -31.54
C LYS A 3 -7.61 49.14 -31.58
N PRO A 4 -8.15 49.73 -30.52
CA PRO A 4 -7.90 49.68 -29.07
C PRO A 4 -9.22 49.91 -28.26
N MET A 5 -9.32 50.04 -26.93
CA MET A 5 -8.75 50.83 -25.85
C MET A 5 -9.58 50.66 -24.55
N LYS A 6 -8.88 50.56 -23.42
CA LYS A 6 -8.93 51.23 -22.14
C LYS A 6 -10.25 51.69 -21.46
N GLY A 7 -10.37 51.40 -20.17
CA GLY A 7 -11.20 52.10 -19.23
C GLY A 7 -10.96 51.63 -17.78
N ALA A 8 -10.08 52.34 -17.04
CA ALA A 8 -9.90 52.22 -15.61
C ALA A 8 -10.90 53.13 -14.88
N ALA A 9 -11.40 52.71 -13.73
CA ALA A 9 -11.95 53.65 -12.73
C ALA A 9 -11.76 53.07 -11.32
N ALA A 10 -10.89 53.72 -10.57
CA ALA A 10 -10.72 53.61 -9.14
C ALA A 10 -11.75 54.53 -8.44
N PHE A 11 -12.30 54.09 -7.34
CA PHE A 11 -12.92 54.97 -6.36
C PHE A 11 -12.52 54.54 -4.93
N ALA A 12 -11.78 55.44 -4.26
CA ALA A 12 -11.52 55.50 -2.83
C ALA A 12 -12.45 56.53 -2.19
N LEU A 13 -12.92 56.28 -0.99
CA LEU A 13 -13.31 57.28 0.04
C LEU A 13 -13.57 56.50 1.35
N ALA A 14 -12.82 56.56 2.41
CA ALA A 14 -12.52 57.62 3.36
C ALA A 14 -13.71 57.93 4.30
N GLY A 15 -13.53 57.59 5.60
CA GLY A 15 -13.72 58.43 6.72
C GLY A 15 -15.06 58.34 7.48
N CYS A 16 -14.97 58.05 8.78
CA CYS A 16 -15.37 59.02 9.80
C CYS A 16 -15.07 58.48 11.20
N LEU A 17 -14.15 59.13 11.87
CA LEU A 17 -14.00 59.14 13.35
C LEU A 17 -15.16 59.91 14.01
N ALA A 18 -15.67 59.37 15.15
CA ALA A 18 -16.38 60.20 16.10
C ALA A 18 -15.80 59.93 17.49
N PHE A 19 -15.14 60.95 18.00
CA PHE A 19 -14.65 61.12 19.37
C PHE A 19 -15.82 61.64 20.24
N SER A 20 -16.00 61.12 21.41
CA SER A 20 -16.76 61.79 22.46
C SER A 20 -16.06 61.52 23.79
N ALA A 21 -15.39 62.53 24.27
CA ALA A 21 -14.87 62.61 25.62
C ALA A 21 -15.93 63.22 26.54
N ALA A 22 -16.12 62.67 27.73
CA ALA A 22 -16.73 63.38 28.87
C ALA A 22 -15.94 63.06 30.13
N LEU A 23 -15.54 64.12 30.77
CA LEU A 23 -14.71 64.24 31.97
C LEU A 23 -15.55 64.24 33.26
N PHE A 24 -14.87 63.87 34.34
CA PHE A 24 -15.01 64.25 35.75
C PHE A 24 -15.74 63.30 36.72
N GLY A 25 -15.00 62.93 37.76
CA GLY A 25 -15.44 62.50 39.06
C GLY A 25 -14.37 61.80 39.87
N CYS A 26 -13.58 62.54 40.66
CA CYS A 26 -12.70 62.00 41.70
C CYS A 26 -13.48 61.48 42.89
N ALA A 27 -13.16 60.25 43.33
CA ALA A 27 -13.27 59.82 44.72
C ALA A 27 -12.25 58.70 45.00
N SER A 28 -11.46 58.93 46.04
CA SER A 28 -10.45 58.05 46.61
C SER A 28 -11.08 56.79 47.26
N GLY A 29 -10.52 55.63 46.94
CA GLY A 29 -10.79 54.35 47.62
C GLY A 29 -9.75 53.31 47.17
N GLU A 30 -8.96 52.85 48.12
CA GLU A 30 -8.06 51.70 47.95
C GLU A 30 -8.86 50.52 47.51
N ASP A 31 -8.48 49.90 46.37
CA ASP A 31 -9.03 48.62 46.01
C ASP A 31 -7.99 47.70 45.38
N GLN A 32 -8.02 46.47 45.84
CA GLN A 32 -7.13 45.37 45.48
C GLN A 32 -7.29 45.07 44.00
N ALA A 33 -6.15 44.91 43.30
CA ALA A 33 -6.10 44.42 41.93
C ALA A 33 -6.65 43.00 41.85
N ALA A 34 -7.79 42.84 41.17
CA ALA A 34 -8.23 41.53 40.68
C ALA A 34 -7.33 41.07 39.53
N PRO A 35 -7.01 39.77 39.41
CA PRO A 35 -6.24 39.28 38.29
C PRO A 35 -7.02 39.48 36.97
N GLU A 36 -6.37 40.13 36.00
CA GLU A 36 -6.85 40.17 34.61
C GLU A 36 -7.06 38.73 34.11
N ALA A 37 -8.31 38.41 33.76
CA ALA A 37 -8.62 37.20 33.05
C ALA A 37 -8.00 37.29 31.64
N GLU A 38 -7.05 36.42 31.32
CA GLU A 38 -6.57 36.20 29.97
C GLU A 38 -7.78 35.90 29.06
N PRO A 39 -7.83 36.48 27.84
CA PRO A 39 -8.91 36.16 26.91
C PRO A 39 -8.81 34.69 26.55
N GLN A 40 -9.76 33.87 26.97
CA GLN A 40 -9.96 32.54 26.46
C GLN A 40 -10.09 32.64 24.93
N ALA A 41 -9.15 32.04 24.23
CA ALA A 41 -9.27 31.83 22.78
C ALA A 41 -10.62 31.11 22.55
N ALA A 42 -11.52 31.74 21.81
CA ALA A 42 -12.74 31.08 21.38
C ALA A 42 -12.34 29.86 20.56
N GLU A 43 -12.63 28.65 21.03
CA GLU A 43 -12.54 27.44 20.25
C GLU A 43 -13.39 27.66 18.99
N GLN A 44 -12.73 27.68 17.82
CA GLN A 44 -13.45 27.60 16.56
C GLN A 44 -14.19 26.27 16.55
N PRO A 45 -15.49 26.24 16.17
CA PRO A 45 -16.18 24.98 16.00
C PRO A 45 -15.39 24.09 15.05
N ALA A 46 -15.14 22.85 15.46
CA ALA A 46 -14.44 21.87 14.64
C ALA A 46 -15.13 21.77 13.26
N ALA A 47 -14.34 21.73 12.20
CA ALA A 47 -14.89 21.57 10.85
C ALA A 47 -15.69 20.26 10.80
N THR A 48 -16.87 20.28 10.20
CA THR A 48 -17.70 19.08 10.04
C THR A 48 -17.37 18.30 8.78
N GLU A 49 -16.64 18.91 7.85
CA GLU A 49 -16.26 18.35 6.54
C GLU A 49 -14.83 18.74 6.18
N GLN A 50 -14.19 17.91 5.39
CA GLN A 50 -12.92 18.17 4.74
C GLN A 50 -13.06 18.00 3.23
N THR A 51 -12.17 18.63 2.45
CA THR A 51 -12.17 18.53 0.99
C THR A 51 -10.77 18.13 0.54
N VAL A 52 -10.68 17.12 -0.35
CA VAL A 52 -9.42 16.63 -0.91
C VAL A 52 -9.49 16.65 -2.43
N THR A 53 -8.35 16.85 -3.08
CA THR A 53 -8.20 16.54 -4.51
C THR A 53 -7.56 15.17 -4.61
N ASP A 54 -8.26 14.22 -5.21
CA ASP A 54 -7.77 12.86 -5.38
C ASP A 54 -6.83 12.70 -6.58
N ASP A 55 -6.17 11.54 -6.69
CA ASP A 55 -5.17 11.29 -7.73
C ASP A 55 -5.79 11.10 -9.15
N ALA A 56 -7.11 11.05 -9.25
CA ALA A 56 -7.83 11.16 -10.53
C ALA A 56 -8.21 12.61 -10.88
N GLY A 57 -7.76 13.59 -10.08
CA GLY A 57 -8.03 15.03 -10.27
C GLY A 57 -9.42 15.47 -9.84
N ARG A 58 -10.17 14.65 -9.10
CA ARG A 58 -11.51 14.94 -8.61
C ARG A 58 -11.44 15.69 -7.27
N THR A 59 -12.34 16.64 -7.07
CA THR A 59 -12.51 17.28 -5.74
C THR A 59 -13.60 16.55 -5.00
N VAL A 60 -13.25 15.95 -3.84
CA VAL A 60 -14.15 15.12 -3.03
C VAL A 60 -14.34 15.75 -1.66
N THR A 61 -15.59 15.95 -1.25
CA THR A 61 -15.96 16.39 0.08
C THR A 61 -16.37 15.18 0.92
N LEU A 62 -15.80 15.05 2.11
CA LEU A 62 -16.01 13.94 3.04
C LEU A 62 -16.13 14.46 4.48
N PRO A 63 -16.63 13.65 5.42
CA PRO A 63 -16.65 14.00 6.85
C PRO A 63 -15.25 14.37 7.33
N ALA A 64 -15.17 15.26 8.32
CA ALA A 64 -13.90 15.55 8.98
C ALA A 64 -13.30 14.29 9.60
N ALA A 65 -11.96 14.22 9.71
CA ALA A 65 -11.26 13.04 10.17
C ALA A 65 -11.77 12.50 11.52
N GLU A 66 -12.10 13.40 12.45
CA GLU A 66 -12.60 13.06 13.79
C GLU A 66 -14.01 12.48 13.79
N GLN A 67 -14.71 12.53 12.65
CA GLN A 67 -16.07 11.99 12.47
C GLN A 67 -16.08 10.68 11.67
N LEU A 68 -14.90 10.22 11.18
CA LEU A 68 -14.79 8.97 10.46
C LEU A 68 -14.72 7.79 11.43
N GLU A 69 -15.72 6.94 11.37
CA GLU A 69 -15.82 5.71 12.17
C GLU A 69 -15.76 4.45 11.29
N LYS A 70 -16.14 4.56 10.00
CA LYS A 70 -16.24 3.41 9.09
C LYS A 70 -15.81 3.75 7.69
N ILE A 71 -14.76 3.06 7.25
CA ILE A 71 -14.21 3.15 5.90
C ILE A 71 -14.34 1.82 5.16
N TYR A 72 -14.26 1.89 3.83
CA TYR A 72 -14.15 0.73 2.96
C TYR A 72 -13.20 1.00 1.78
N TYR A 73 -12.94 -0.02 0.98
CA TYR A 73 -12.01 0.04 -0.16
C TYR A 73 -12.50 -0.84 -1.32
N THR A 74 -12.14 -0.47 -2.55
CA THR A 74 -12.64 -1.13 -3.76
C THR A 74 -11.77 -2.31 -4.21
N SER A 75 -10.58 -2.51 -3.61
CA SER A 75 -9.61 -3.51 -4.05
C SER A 75 -8.85 -4.14 -2.89
N PRO A 76 -8.31 -5.37 -3.06
CA PRO A 76 -7.43 -5.99 -2.06
C PRO A 76 -6.18 -5.16 -1.74
N ALA A 77 -5.63 -4.42 -2.71
CA ALA A 77 -4.52 -3.50 -2.44
C ALA A 77 -4.94 -2.36 -1.50
N GLY A 78 -6.09 -1.72 -1.79
CA GLY A 78 -6.67 -0.69 -0.92
C GLY A 78 -6.97 -1.21 0.49
N GLN A 79 -7.44 -2.45 0.58
CA GLN A 79 -7.62 -3.14 1.86
C GLN A 79 -6.32 -3.17 2.67
N ILE A 80 -5.20 -3.57 2.07
CA ILE A 80 -3.91 -3.65 2.76
C ILE A 80 -3.47 -2.27 3.27
N PHE A 81 -3.56 -1.22 2.45
CA PHE A 81 -3.21 0.13 2.88
C PHE A 81 -4.06 0.62 4.06
N CYS A 82 -5.37 0.34 4.04
CA CYS A 82 -6.26 0.73 5.12
C CYS A 82 -6.06 -0.13 6.37
N PHE A 83 -5.87 -1.45 6.24
CA PHE A 83 -5.62 -2.36 7.36
C PHE A 83 -4.34 -2.02 8.12
N THR A 84 -3.32 -1.59 7.40
CA THR A 84 -2.04 -1.24 8.00
C THR A 84 -2.06 0.10 8.72
N LEU A 85 -2.82 1.08 8.21
CA LEU A 85 -2.84 2.43 8.79
C LEU A 85 -3.92 2.63 9.85
N ALA A 86 -5.14 2.11 9.63
CA ALA A 86 -6.30 2.36 10.47
C ALA A 86 -7.24 1.15 10.52
N PRO A 87 -6.77 -0.01 11.04
CA PRO A 87 -7.58 -1.23 11.08
C PRO A 87 -8.89 -1.05 11.84
N GLU A 88 -8.91 -0.21 12.87
CA GLU A 88 -10.08 0.08 13.70
C GLU A 88 -11.22 0.79 12.95
N LEU A 89 -10.92 1.44 11.82
CA LEU A 89 -11.92 2.10 10.98
C LEU A 89 -12.48 1.19 9.89
N CYS A 90 -11.84 0.07 9.60
CA CYS A 90 -12.23 -0.83 8.52
C CYS A 90 -13.56 -1.53 8.83
N ALA A 91 -14.52 -1.49 7.91
CA ALA A 91 -15.87 -2.04 8.12
C ALA A 91 -16.13 -3.38 7.39
N GLY A 92 -15.15 -3.92 6.69
CA GLY A 92 -15.27 -5.18 5.98
C GLY A 92 -14.00 -5.58 5.24
N THR A 93 -14.02 -6.75 4.63
CA THR A 93 -12.92 -7.30 3.81
C THR A 93 -13.31 -7.39 2.34
N THR A 94 -12.33 -7.44 1.45
CA THR A 94 -12.52 -7.66 0.00
C THR A 94 -12.37 -9.12 -0.40
N MET A 95 -11.90 -9.97 0.52
CA MET A 95 -11.60 -11.38 0.31
C MET A 95 -11.82 -12.14 1.60
N ASP A 96 -11.98 -13.43 1.51
CA ASP A 96 -11.99 -14.31 2.66
C ASP A 96 -10.55 -14.67 3.04
N PHE A 97 -10.31 -14.91 4.32
CA PHE A 97 -9.00 -15.27 4.88
C PHE A 97 -9.05 -16.65 5.52
N THR A 98 -7.96 -17.39 5.42
CA THR A 98 -7.72 -18.60 6.19
C THR A 98 -7.41 -18.28 7.66
N GLU A 99 -7.50 -19.27 8.55
CA GLU A 99 -7.13 -19.11 9.96
C GLU A 99 -5.66 -18.67 10.11
N GLN A 100 -4.76 -19.15 9.25
CA GLN A 100 -3.35 -18.81 9.27
C GLN A 100 -3.11 -17.36 8.87
N GLU A 101 -3.82 -16.85 7.87
CA GLU A 101 -3.74 -15.44 7.45
C GLU A 101 -4.31 -14.53 8.54
N LEU A 102 -5.48 -14.88 9.12
CA LEU A 102 -6.09 -14.12 10.22
C LEU A 102 -5.18 -14.03 11.45
N ALA A 103 -4.41 -15.08 11.75
CA ALA A 103 -3.47 -15.07 12.88
C ALA A 103 -2.36 -14.00 12.74
N ASN A 104 -2.12 -13.51 11.51
CA ASN A 104 -1.11 -12.50 11.19
C ASN A 104 -1.70 -11.13 10.81
N LEU A 105 -3.01 -10.95 10.95
CA LEU A 105 -3.70 -9.68 10.74
C LEU A 105 -4.01 -8.97 12.07
N PRO A 106 -4.27 -7.65 12.05
CA PRO A 106 -4.77 -6.93 13.22
C PRO A 106 -6.04 -7.56 13.78
N ALA A 107 -6.21 -7.54 15.10
CA ALA A 107 -7.36 -8.15 15.75
C ALA A 107 -8.71 -7.56 15.30
N ASP A 108 -8.72 -6.28 14.94
CA ASP A 108 -9.90 -5.56 14.46
C ASP A 108 -10.45 -6.12 13.14
N ILE A 109 -9.66 -6.89 12.40
CA ILE A 109 -10.01 -7.40 11.06
C ILE A 109 -10.66 -8.79 11.11
N VAL A 110 -10.38 -9.57 12.15
CA VAL A 110 -10.67 -11.04 12.20
C VAL A 110 -12.15 -11.37 11.97
N ASP A 111 -13.05 -10.55 12.48
CA ASP A 111 -14.51 -10.81 12.44
C ASP A 111 -15.23 -9.95 11.37
N LEU A 112 -14.50 -9.23 10.51
CA LEU A 112 -15.11 -8.36 9.52
C LEU A 112 -15.77 -9.16 8.38
N PRO A 113 -16.96 -8.74 7.92
CA PRO A 113 -17.63 -9.40 6.79
C PRO A 113 -16.94 -9.10 5.47
N ASN A 114 -16.90 -10.06 4.56
CA ASN A 114 -16.50 -9.83 3.17
C ASN A 114 -17.62 -9.09 2.42
N LEU A 115 -17.40 -7.80 2.09
CA LEU A 115 -18.36 -6.94 1.37
C LEU A 115 -18.09 -6.89 -0.14
N GLY A 116 -17.01 -7.55 -0.62
CA GLY A 116 -16.67 -7.67 -2.04
C GLY A 116 -15.69 -6.61 -2.55
N THR A 117 -15.38 -6.66 -3.85
CA THR A 117 -14.34 -5.85 -4.50
C THR A 117 -14.72 -5.50 -5.95
N LEU A 118 -14.13 -4.45 -6.51
CA LEU A 118 -14.19 -4.14 -7.95
C LEU A 118 -13.03 -4.78 -8.74
N ALA A 119 -12.08 -5.43 -8.06
CA ALA A 119 -10.84 -5.94 -8.65
C ALA A 119 -10.82 -7.45 -8.88
N GLY A 120 -12.00 -8.07 -9.04
CA GLY A 120 -12.17 -9.53 -9.18
C GLY A 120 -12.37 -10.22 -7.83
N GLY A 121 -12.95 -11.41 -7.85
CA GLY A 121 -13.42 -12.12 -6.66
C GLY A 121 -14.92 -11.95 -6.45
N LYS A 122 -15.36 -11.80 -5.20
CA LYS A 122 -16.76 -11.48 -4.89
C LYS A 122 -17.06 -10.04 -5.29
N ASP A 123 -18.06 -9.84 -6.13
CA ASP A 123 -18.46 -8.50 -6.56
C ASP A 123 -18.85 -7.61 -5.38
N LEU A 124 -18.35 -6.37 -5.42
CA LEU A 124 -18.69 -5.34 -4.45
C LEU A 124 -20.19 -5.08 -4.51
N ASN A 125 -20.84 -5.13 -3.34
CA ASN A 125 -22.27 -4.92 -3.22
C ASN A 125 -22.56 -3.51 -2.64
N PRO A 126 -23.05 -2.56 -3.46
CA PRO A 126 -23.34 -1.20 -3.02
C PRO A 126 -24.37 -1.13 -1.87
N GLU A 127 -25.37 -2.02 -1.87
CA GLU A 127 -26.38 -2.07 -0.81
C GLU A 127 -25.78 -2.52 0.52
N ALA A 128 -24.84 -3.48 0.48
CA ALA A 128 -24.13 -3.94 1.68
C ALA A 128 -23.22 -2.83 2.26
N ILE A 129 -22.55 -2.06 1.39
CA ILE A 129 -21.74 -0.90 1.79
C ILE A 129 -22.59 0.15 2.49
N MET A 130 -23.73 0.52 1.90
CA MET A 130 -24.67 1.47 2.51
C MET A 130 -25.22 0.95 3.85
N ALA A 131 -25.61 -0.32 3.91
CA ALA A 131 -26.14 -0.96 5.12
C ALA A 131 -25.09 -1.07 6.24
N ALA A 132 -23.81 -1.19 5.92
CA ALA A 132 -22.69 -1.20 6.87
C ALA A 132 -22.45 0.20 7.50
N GLY A 133 -23.02 1.27 6.93
CA GLY A 133 -22.86 2.64 7.40
C GLY A 133 -21.48 3.23 7.07
N ILE A 134 -20.90 2.82 5.95
CA ILE A 134 -19.60 3.31 5.46
C ILE A 134 -19.72 4.79 5.10
N GLN A 135 -18.73 5.58 5.51
CA GLN A 135 -18.71 7.03 5.36
C GLN A 135 -17.79 7.51 4.26
N VAL A 136 -16.78 6.70 3.89
CA VAL A 136 -15.89 6.96 2.76
C VAL A 136 -15.40 5.62 2.18
N VAL A 137 -15.24 5.58 0.86
CA VAL A 137 -14.66 4.44 0.13
C VAL A 137 -13.35 4.89 -0.53
N PHE A 138 -12.27 4.12 -0.32
CA PHE A 138 -10.99 4.34 -0.97
C PHE A 138 -10.84 3.44 -2.19
N SER A 139 -10.58 4.05 -3.35
CA SER A 139 -10.26 3.36 -4.60
C SER A 139 -8.76 3.45 -4.86
N VAL A 140 -8.00 2.63 -4.12
CA VAL A 140 -6.54 2.57 -4.31
C VAL A 140 -6.23 1.74 -5.54
N THR A 141 -5.56 2.37 -6.53
CA THR A 141 -5.19 1.74 -7.79
C THR A 141 -3.78 1.16 -7.72
N THR A 142 -3.51 0.12 -8.50
CA THR A 142 -2.17 -0.50 -8.62
C THR A 142 -1.48 -0.16 -9.92
N VAL A 143 -2.09 0.73 -10.68
CA VAL A 143 -1.58 1.39 -11.88
C VAL A 143 -1.90 2.88 -11.76
N GLU A 144 -1.17 3.73 -12.50
CA GLU A 144 -1.44 5.16 -12.51
C GLU A 144 -2.93 5.43 -12.80
N PRO A 145 -3.64 6.18 -11.94
CA PRO A 145 -5.05 6.44 -12.11
C PRO A 145 -5.31 7.34 -13.32
N GLY A 146 -6.25 6.93 -14.16
CA GLY A 146 -6.68 7.67 -15.34
C GLY A 146 -8.18 7.88 -15.35
N GLU A 147 -8.73 8.31 -16.49
CA GLU A 147 -10.16 8.61 -16.71
C GLU A 147 -11.08 7.45 -16.26
N LYS A 148 -10.67 6.19 -16.47
CA LYS A 148 -11.44 5.03 -16.05
C LYS A 148 -11.57 4.95 -14.51
N ALA A 149 -10.52 5.29 -13.78
CA ALA A 149 -10.55 5.28 -12.30
C ALA A 149 -11.51 6.37 -11.81
N ALA A 150 -11.46 7.57 -12.40
CA ALA A 150 -12.39 8.65 -12.10
C ALA A 150 -13.85 8.23 -12.37
N THR A 151 -14.14 7.67 -13.55
CA THR A 151 -15.48 7.21 -13.92
C THR A 151 -16.02 6.15 -12.97
N ASN A 152 -15.22 5.12 -12.65
CA ASN A 152 -15.64 4.07 -11.71
C ASN A 152 -15.94 4.65 -10.32
N ALA A 153 -15.15 5.61 -9.86
CA ALA A 153 -15.36 6.26 -8.57
C ALA A 153 -16.62 7.13 -8.56
N ASP A 154 -16.88 7.88 -9.64
CA ASP A 154 -18.10 8.66 -9.80
C ASP A 154 -19.35 7.76 -9.86
N ASP A 155 -19.29 6.66 -10.60
CA ASP A 155 -20.39 5.70 -10.70
C ASP A 155 -20.73 5.09 -9.34
N LEU A 156 -19.72 4.66 -8.57
CA LEU A 156 -19.93 4.12 -7.23
C LEU A 156 -20.47 5.19 -6.27
N GLN A 157 -19.92 6.39 -6.30
CA GLN A 157 -20.38 7.52 -5.49
C GLN A 157 -21.83 7.90 -5.82
N ASN A 158 -22.18 7.96 -7.10
CA ASN A 158 -23.55 8.25 -7.53
C ASN A 158 -24.54 7.15 -7.11
N GLN A 159 -24.10 5.90 -7.12
CA GLN A 159 -24.94 4.74 -6.78
C GLN A 159 -25.17 4.62 -5.27
N THR A 160 -24.19 4.96 -4.47
CA THR A 160 -24.24 4.77 -3.00
C THR A 160 -24.52 6.05 -2.23
N GLY A 161 -24.23 7.23 -2.81
CA GLY A 161 -24.21 8.50 -2.09
C GLY A 161 -23.02 8.66 -1.14
N ILE A 162 -22.08 7.71 -1.12
CA ILE A 162 -20.90 7.71 -0.26
C ILE A 162 -19.72 8.30 -1.06
N PRO A 163 -18.95 9.26 -0.50
CA PRO A 163 -17.78 9.80 -1.18
C PRO A 163 -16.74 8.70 -1.47
N VAL A 164 -16.19 8.73 -2.70
CA VAL A 164 -15.16 7.80 -3.15
C VAL A 164 -13.90 8.59 -3.49
N VAL A 165 -12.77 8.24 -2.87
CA VAL A 165 -11.47 8.87 -3.08
C VAL A 165 -10.57 7.93 -3.88
N VAL A 166 -10.05 8.39 -5.03
CA VAL A 166 -9.08 7.64 -5.83
C VAL A 166 -7.67 7.97 -5.37
N ILE A 167 -6.87 6.94 -5.07
CA ILE A 167 -5.48 7.10 -4.62
C ILE A 167 -4.56 6.24 -5.49
N ASP A 168 -3.43 6.80 -5.91
CA ASP A 168 -2.37 6.07 -6.59
C ASP A 168 -1.57 5.22 -5.58
N GLY A 169 -1.80 3.92 -5.59
CA GLY A 169 -1.09 2.92 -4.78
C GLY A 169 -0.02 2.15 -5.55
N THR A 170 0.48 2.68 -6.67
CA THR A 170 1.64 2.10 -7.36
C THR A 170 2.85 2.07 -6.43
N PHE A 171 3.83 1.20 -6.74
CA PHE A 171 4.99 1.01 -5.87
C PHE A 171 5.70 2.33 -5.55
N ASP A 172 5.95 3.14 -6.58
CA ASP A 172 6.64 4.43 -6.46
C ASP A 172 5.80 5.50 -5.73
N LYS A 173 4.50 5.27 -5.59
CA LYS A 173 3.55 6.16 -4.91
C LYS A 173 3.09 5.63 -3.55
N THR A 174 3.66 4.53 -3.06
CA THR A 174 3.26 3.94 -1.76
C THR A 174 3.39 4.95 -0.61
N ALA A 175 4.47 5.73 -0.56
CA ALA A 175 4.64 6.78 0.45
C ALA A 175 3.55 7.86 0.35
N HIS A 176 3.28 8.36 -0.85
CA HIS A 176 2.19 9.31 -1.11
C HIS A 176 0.81 8.74 -0.73
N CYS A 177 0.56 7.46 -1.02
CA CYS A 177 -0.69 6.79 -0.65
C CYS A 177 -0.91 6.82 0.87
N TYR A 178 0.12 6.50 1.67
CA TYR A 178 0.05 6.61 3.12
C TYR A 178 -0.16 8.04 3.60
N GLU A 179 0.58 9.01 3.05
CA GLU A 179 0.44 10.43 3.42
C GLU A 179 -0.98 10.94 3.15
N MET A 180 -1.55 10.59 1.99
CA MET A 180 -2.91 10.97 1.64
C MET A 180 -3.96 10.31 2.54
N LEU A 181 -3.85 9.00 2.78
CA LEU A 181 -4.71 8.28 3.73
C LEU A 181 -4.57 8.88 5.13
N GLY A 182 -3.34 9.15 5.60
CA GLY A 182 -3.07 9.73 6.89
C GLY A 182 -3.71 11.10 7.07
N GLN A 183 -3.66 11.95 6.03
CA GLN A 183 -4.32 13.26 6.04
C GLN A 183 -5.85 13.11 6.17
N ILE A 184 -6.45 12.22 5.39
CA ILE A 184 -7.90 12.00 5.38
C ILE A 184 -8.39 11.40 6.69
N LEU A 185 -7.65 10.44 7.25
CA LEU A 185 -8.04 9.67 8.43
C LEU A 185 -7.55 10.27 9.76
N GLY A 186 -6.84 11.41 9.74
CA GLY A 186 -6.28 12.00 10.96
C GLY A 186 -5.12 11.20 11.57
N LYS A 187 -4.41 10.39 10.76
CA LYS A 187 -3.33 9.49 11.16
C LYS A 187 -1.97 9.91 10.57
N GLN A 188 -1.68 11.21 10.53
CA GLN A 188 -0.51 11.75 9.83
C GLN A 188 0.82 11.23 10.37
N ASP A 189 0.94 11.07 11.68
CA ASP A 189 2.19 10.63 12.33
C ASP A 189 2.51 9.16 12.03
N GLU A 190 1.50 8.29 12.05
CA GLU A 190 1.60 6.87 11.70
C GLU A 190 1.88 6.71 10.20
N ALA A 191 1.11 7.40 9.38
CA ALA A 191 1.26 7.40 7.92
C ALA A 191 2.66 7.86 7.50
N LYS A 192 3.20 8.91 8.17
CA LYS A 192 4.56 9.38 7.90
C LYS A 192 5.61 8.32 8.23
N LYS A 193 5.50 7.59 9.33
CA LYS A 193 6.44 6.51 9.67
C LYS A 193 6.43 5.41 8.61
N MET A 194 5.23 5.03 8.13
CA MET A 194 5.07 4.04 7.07
C MET A 194 5.63 4.53 5.73
N ALA A 195 5.38 5.78 5.37
CA ALA A 195 5.91 6.42 4.17
C ALA A 195 7.45 6.53 4.19
N ASP A 196 8.01 6.96 5.33
CA ASP A 196 9.47 7.04 5.53
C ASP A 196 10.13 5.65 5.43
N TYR A 197 9.51 4.62 6.01
CA TYR A 197 9.99 3.23 5.89
C TYR A 197 10.03 2.78 4.43
N CYS A 198 8.95 2.95 3.69
CA CYS A 198 8.90 2.56 2.26
C CYS A 198 9.95 3.31 1.43
N THR A 199 10.09 4.61 1.65
CA THR A 199 11.09 5.44 0.96
C THR A 199 12.51 4.95 1.26
N LYS A 200 12.80 4.67 2.53
CA LYS A 200 14.11 4.17 2.97
C LYS A 200 14.42 2.82 2.32
N VAL A 201 13.52 1.86 2.41
CA VAL A 201 13.72 0.52 1.83
C VAL A 201 13.99 0.59 0.33
N ALA A 202 13.17 1.34 -0.42
CA ALA A 202 13.37 1.50 -1.86
C ALA A 202 14.73 2.12 -2.19
N SER A 203 15.17 3.13 -1.43
CA SER A 203 16.46 3.80 -1.59
C SER A 203 17.64 2.88 -1.27
N ASP A 204 17.57 2.16 -0.15
CA ASP A 204 18.67 1.29 0.32
C ASP A 204 18.87 0.11 -0.64
N VAL A 205 17.78 -0.52 -1.07
CA VAL A 205 17.84 -1.60 -2.06
C VAL A 205 18.37 -1.10 -3.39
N ALA A 206 17.89 0.05 -3.89
CA ALA A 206 18.39 0.61 -5.15
C ALA A 206 19.91 0.91 -5.08
N ALA A 207 20.39 1.43 -3.94
CA ALA A 207 21.81 1.67 -3.70
C ALA A 207 22.62 0.38 -3.69
N ALA A 208 22.13 -0.68 -3.03
CA ALA A 208 22.77 -1.99 -2.98
C ALA A 208 22.84 -2.65 -4.37
N VAL A 209 21.70 -2.68 -5.08
CA VAL A 209 21.62 -3.27 -6.43
C VAL A 209 22.51 -2.54 -7.44
N ALA A 210 22.70 -1.22 -7.29
CA ALA A 210 23.60 -0.44 -8.13
C ALA A 210 25.08 -0.85 -7.99
N THR A 211 25.46 -1.55 -6.91
CA THR A 211 26.82 -2.08 -6.73
C THR A 211 27.05 -3.41 -7.44
N VAL A 212 25.97 -4.11 -7.84
CA VAL A 212 26.03 -5.41 -8.50
C VAL A 212 26.19 -5.22 -10.02
N PRO A 213 27.32 -5.66 -10.63
CA PRO A 213 27.49 -5.60 -12.07
C PRO A 213 26.39 -6.34 -12.82
N GLU A 214 26.01 -5.86 -14.00
CA GLU A 214 24.89 -6.41 -14.76
C GLU A 214 25.14 -7.87 -15.18
N ASP A 215 26.39 -8.22 -15.48
CA ASP A 215 26.83 -9.57 -15.86
C ASP A 215 26.92 -10.54 -14.66
N GLU A 216 26.89 -10.02 -13.43
CA GLU A 216 26.85 -10.81 -12.18
C GLU A 216 25.43 -10.96 -11.62
N ARG A 217 24.43 -10.39 -12.27
CA ARG A 217 23.04 -10.51 -11.82
C ARG A 217 22.53 -11.93 -11.92
N ILE A 218 21.91 -12.38 -10.83
CA ILE A 218 21.35 -13.72 -10.68
C ILE A 218 20.13 -13.90 -11.59
N SER A 219 20.14 -14.95 -12.40
CA SER A 219 18.99 -15.35 -13.20
C SER A 219 17.91 -16.02 -12.33
N LEU A 220 16.68 -15.55 -12.45
CA LEU A 220 15.56 -15.95 -11.60
C LEU A 220 14.38 -16.42 -12.44
N TYR A 221 13.83 -17.58 -12.07
CA TYR A 221 12.55 -18.08 -12.54
C TYR A 221 11.51 -17.99 -11.43
N TYR A 222 10.38 -17.33 -11.69
CA TYR A 222 9.23 -17.32 -10.78
C TYR A 222 8.25 -18.40 -11.20
N ALA A 223 8.15 -19.45 -10.40
CA ALA A 223 7.33 -20.62 -10.67
C ALA A 223 5.98 -20.51 -9.99
N GLU A 224 4.94 -20.31 -10.77
CA GLU A 224 3.55 -20.23 -10.34
C GLU A 224 2.74 -21.42 -10.85
N GLY A 225 1.59 -21.65 -10.21
CA GLY A 225 0.70 -22.77 -10.52
C GLY A 225 1.21 -24.11 -10.00
N PRO A 226 0.35 -25.14 -9.97
CA PRO A 226 0.62 -26.42 -9.30
C PRO A 226 1.74 -27.25 -9.95
N GLU A 227 2.05 -26.96 -11.21
CA GLU A 227 3.14 -27.62 -11.95
C GLU A 227 4.41 -26.76 -12.00
N GLY A 228 4.35 -25.50 -11.48
CA GLY A 228 5.45 -24.55 -11.58
C GLY A 228 5.72 -24.06 -13.00
N LEU A 229 4.75 -24.21 -13.91
CA LEU A 229 4.87 -23.92 -15.34
C LEU A 229 4.04 -22.70 -15.77
N GLN A 230 3.84 -21.77 -14.84
CA GLN A 230 3.35 -20.43 -15.09
C GLN A 230 4.36 -19.43 -14.52
N THR A 231 4.49 -18.25 -15.14
CA THR A 231 5.48 -17.25 -14.71
C THR A 231 5.01 -15.83 -15.04
N GLU A 232 5.74 -14.85 -14.51
CA GLU A 232 5.51 -13.44 -14.75
C GLU A 232 6.61 -12.86 -15.68
N PRO A 233 6.29 -12.51 -16.92
CA PRO A 233 7.20 -11.78 -17.79
C PRO A 233 7.61 -10.42 -17.19
N THR A 234 8.76 -9.89 -17.60
CA THR A 234 9.26 -8.59 -17.13
C THR A 234 8.29 -7.43 -17.41
N SER A 235 7.43 -7.56 -18.42
CA SER A 235 6.36 -6.60 -18.72
C SER A 235 5.18 -6.64 -17.74
N SER A 236 5.08 -7.69 -16.91
CA SER A 236 4.05 -7.82 -15.89
C SER A 236 4.34 -6.94 -14.66
N SER A 237 3.31 -6.28 -14.14
CA SER A 237 3.41 -5.56 -12.85
C SER A 237 3.72 -6.47 -11.67
N HIS A 238 3.45 -7.78 -11.80
CA HIS A 238 3.77 -8.80 -10.81
C HIS A 238 5.25 -9.18 -10.76
N ALA A 239 6.02 -8.87 -11.81
CA ALA A 239 7.47 -9.08 -11.86
C ALA A 239 8.27 -7.88 -11.30
N LEU A 240 7.62 -6.82 -10.83
CA LEU A 240 8.29 -5.58 -10.43
C LEU A 240 9.34 -5.80 -9.34
N VAL A 241 9.02 -6.58 -8.31
CA VAL A 241 9.94 -6.83 -7.19
C VAL A 241 11.22 -7.51 -7.66
N PHE A 242 11.15 -8.44 -8.62
CA PHE A 242 12.33 -9.11 -9.20
C PHE A 242 13.27 -8.10 -9.88
N LYS A 243 12.69 -7.19 -10.67
CA LYS A 243 13.44 -6.12 -11.32
C LYS A 243 14.11 -5.18 -10.32
N LEU A 244 13.37 -4.75 -9.29
CA LEU A 244 13.89 -3.84 -8.27
C LEU A 244 14.97 -4.49 -7.41
N ALA A 245 14.84 -5.79 -7.12
CA ALA A 245 15.86 -6.58 -6.43
C ALA A 245 17.09 -6.90 -7.31
N GLY A 246 17.14 -6.43 -8.56
CA GLY A 246 18.26 -6.65 -9.46
C GLY A 246 18.34 -8.06 -10.07
N ALA A 247 17.29 -8.87 -9.95
CA ALA A 247 17.25 -10.19 -10.58
C ALA A 247 17.11 -10.08 -12.10
N LYS A 248 17.77 -10.99 -12.83
CA LYS A 248 17.55 -11.21 -14.25
C LYS A 248 16.40 -12.20 -14.44
N ASN A 249 15.19 -11.67 -14.72
CA ASN A 249 14.03 -12.51 -14.98
C ASN A 249 14.24 -13.31 -16.27
N VAL A 250 14.24 -14.65 -16.19
CA VAL A 250 14.46 -15.52 -17.37
C VAL A 250 13.33 -15.47 -18.39
N ALA A 251 12.15 -14.96 -17.97
CA ALA A 251 10.99 -14.77 -18.84
C ALA A 251 10.92 -13.38 -19.48
N GLU A 252 12.05 -12.67 -19.62
CA GLU A 252 12.11 -11.29 -20.13
C GLU A 252 11.59 -11.12 -21.56
N ASP A 253 11.76 -12.13 -22.40
CA ASP A 253 11.33 -12.13 -23.81
C ASP A 253 9.86 -12.52 -24.00
N LEU A 254 9.16 -12.90 -22.93
CA LEU A 254 7.75 -13.25 -23.03
C LEU A 254 6.87 -12.02 -22.87
N GLU A 255 5.70 -12.06 -23.50
CA GLU A 255 4.65 -11.07 -23.29
C GLU A 255 3.62 -11.59 -22.28
N ALA A 256 3.19 -10.74 -21.38
CA ALA A 256 2.13 -11.08 -20.44
C ALA A 256 0.79 -11.23 -21.18
N GLU A 257 0.23 -12.43 -21.25
CA GLU A 257 -1.05 -12.67 -21.93
C GLU A 257 -2.17 -11.84 -21.29
N GLY A 258 -2.70 -10.89 -22.07
CA GLY A 258 -3.79 -10.01 -21.65
C GLY A 258 -3.46 -9.11 -20.44
N GLY A 259 -2.17 -8.95 -20.09
CA GLY A 259 -1.72 -8.16 -18.96
C GLY A 259 -2.07 -8.73 -17.58
N LYS A 260 -2.48 -10.01 -17.51
CA LYS A 260 -2.96 -10.62 -16.25
C LYS A 260 -1.93 -11.47 -15.51
N GLY A 261 -0.74 -11.63 -16.08
CA GLY A 261 0.30 -12.50 -15.52
C GLY A 261 -0.02 -14.01 -15.64
N LYS A 262 0.74 -14.85 -14.95
CA LYS A 262 0.63 -16.31 -15.01
C LYS A 262 0.75 -16.85 -16.44
N THR A 263 1.73 -16.33 -17.18
CA THR A 263 2.01 -16.74 -18.55
C THR A 263 2.48 -18.20 -18.59
N PRO A 264 1.80 -19.10 -19.33
CA PRO A 264 2.18 -20.51 -19.41
C PRO A 264 3.53 -20.67 -20.11
N VAL A 265 4.34 -21.59 -19.60
CA VAL A 265 5.62 -22.00 -20.19
C VAL A 265 5.74 -23.52 -20.22
N SER A 266 6.58 -24.07 -21.07
CA SER A 266 6.89 -25.50 -21.03
C SER A 266 8.09 -25.78 -20.12
N LEU A 267 8.21 -27.02 -19.64
CA LEU A 267 9.39 -27.43 -18.89
C LEU A 267 10.66 -27.33 -19.75
N GLU A 268 10.59 -27.65 -21.05
CA GLU A 268 11.71 -27.51 -21.99
C GLU A 268 12.20 -26.06 -22.06
N GLN A 269 11.28 -25.09 -21.96
CA GLN A 269 11.65 -23.69 -21.92
C GLN A 269 12.39 -23.35 -20.61
N VAL A 270 11.93 -23.84 -19.46
CA VAL A 270 12.63 -23.65 -18.18
C VAL A 270 14.00 -24.31 -18.19
N LEU A 271 14.10 -25.53 -18.73
CA LEU A 271 15.37 -26.24 -18.91
C LEU A 271 16.36 -25.46 -19.82
N ALA A 272 15.84 -24.80 -20.87
CA ALA A 272 16.67 -23.98 -21.76
C ALA A 272 17.13 -22.68 -21.09
N TRP A 273 16.30 -22.06 -20.26
CA TRP A 273 16.67 -20.89 -19.45
C TRP A 273 17.69 -21.23 -18.35
N ASN A 274 17.55 -22.42 -17.75
CA ASN A 274 18.43 -22.94 -16.71
C ASN A 274 18.75 -21.93 -15.60
N PRO A 275 17.73 -21.42 -14.86
CA PRO A 275 17.87 -20.34 -13.89
C PRO A 275 18.81 -20.70 -12.73
N ASP A 276 19.46 -19.67 -12.16
CA ASP A 276 20.29 -19.77 -10.95
C ASP A 276 19.45 -19.92 -9.68
N VAL A 277 18.24 -19.34 -9.67
CA VAL A 277 17.30 -19.35 -8.55
C VAL A 277 15.89 -19.58 -9.07
N ILE A 278 15.13 -20.37 -8.35
CA ILE A 278 13.67 -20.51 -8.52
C ILE A 278 12.99 -20.00 -7.26
N ILE A 279 12.03 -19.08 -7.43
CA ILE A 279 11.07 -18.72 -6.39
C ILE A 279 9.74 -19.39 -6.74
N ALA A 280 9.20 -20.17 -5.80
CA ALA A 280 7.98 -20.92 -6.00
C ALA A 280 6.96 -20.66 -4.87
N TRP A 281 5.71 -21.00 -5.11
CA TRP A 281 4.72 -21.04 -4.05
C TRP A 281 4.87 -22.32 -3.22
N ASP A 282 4.66 -22.19 -1.91
CA ASP A 282 4.74 -23.31 -0.96
C ASP A 282 3.56 -24.27 -1.19
N ALA A 283 3.85 -25.49 -1.63
CA ALA A 283 2.85 -26.52 -1.93
C ALA A 283 2.11 -27.03 -0.69
N GLN A 284 2.70 -26.90 0.51
CA GLN A 284 2.07 -27.36 1.76
C GLN A 284 1.10 -26.33 2.33
N ARG A 285 1.32 -25.05 2.04
CA ARG A 285 0.57 -23.93 2.57
C ARG A 285 -0.51 -23.41 1.61
N PHE A 286 -0.30 -23.58 0.30
CA PHE A 286 -1.18 -23.00 -0.71
C PHE A 286 -1.55 -24.03 -1.78
N GLU A 287 -2.84 -24.16 -2.04
CA GLU A 287 -3.31 -24.91 -3.19
C GLU A 287 -2.72 -24.28 -4.47
N GLY A 288 -1.98 -25.09 -5.24
CA GLY A 288 -1.27 -24.63 -6.44
C GLY A 288 0.19 -24.22 -6.22
N GLY A 289 0.76 -24.50 -5.05
CA GLY A 289 2.21 -24.42 -4.86
C GLY A 289 2.95 -25.55 -5.58
N SER A 290 4.19 -25.28 -5.98
CA SER A 290 4.97 -26.20 -6.85
C SER A 290 6.39 -26.48 -6.34
N ASP A 291 6.77 -25.94 -5.21
CA ASP A 291 8.14 -26.03 -4.71
C ASP A 291 8.58 -27.48 -4.42
N GLU A 292 7.70 -28.30 -3.84
CA GLU A 292 7.98 -29.70 -3.57
C GLU A 292 8.13 -30.51 -4.87
N LEU A 293 7.23 -30.30 -5.84
CA LEU A 293 7.30 -30.92 -7.16
C LEU A 293 8.61 -30.53 -7.84
N ILE A 294 8.97 -29.25 -7.89
CA ILE A 294 10.19 -28.77 -8.54
C ILE A 294 11.44 -29.41 -7.92
N ARG A 295 11.48 -29.57 -6.58
CA ARG A 295 12.62 -30.19 -5.90
C ARG A 295 12.70 -31.71 -6.04
N THR A 296 11.61 -32.39 -6.29
CA THR A 296 11.56 -33.87 -6.22
C THR A 296 11.33 -34.58 -7.56
N ASP A 297 10.74 -33.91 -8.56
CA ASP A 297 10.48 -34.50 -9.86
C ASP A 297 11.78 -34.63 -10.67
N PRO A 298 12.14 -35.88 -11.14
CA PRO A 298 13.34 -36.10 -11.95
C PRO A 298 13.44 -35.24 -13.22
N ASN A 299 12.32 -34.77 -13.75
CA ASN A 299 12.31 -33.92 -14.93
C ASN A 299 12.89 -32.52 -14.68
N TRP A 300 12.88 -32.03 -13.43
CA TRP A 300 13.48 -30.78 -13.00
C TRP A 300 14.93 -30.94 -12.53
N ALA A 301 15.41 -32.16 -12.31
CA ALA A 301 16.69 -32.45 -11.67
C ALA A 301 17.94 -31.89 -12.40
N THR A 302 17.80 -31.49 -13.68
CA THR A 302 18.91 -30.92 -14.46
C THR A 302 18.94 -29.40 -14.42
N VAL A 303 17.92 -28.74 -13.85
CA VAL A 303 17.88 -27.28 -13.69
C VAL A 303 18.91 -26.87 -12.65
N LYS A 304 19.73 -25.87 -12.96
CA LYS A 304 20.82 -25.39 -12.09
C LYS A 304 20.33 -25.05 -10.68
N ALA A 305 19.24 -24.31 -10.57
CA ALA A 305 18.66 -23.95 -9.27
C ALA A 305 18.29 -25.17 -8.42
N VAL A 306 17.81 -26.26 -9.04
CA VAL A 306 17.48 -27.52 -8.35
C VAL A 306 18.77 -28.25 -7.91
N GLN A 307 19.78 -28.31 -8.77
CA GLN A 307 21.08 -28.95 -8.46
C GLN A 307 21.80 -28.23 -7.31
N ASP A 308 21.72 -26.89 -7.28
CA ASP A 308 22.36 -26.05 -6.28
C ASP A 308 21.52 -25.90 -4.99
N GLY A 309 20.31 -26.48 -4.95
CA GLY A 309 19.38 -26.37 -3.82
C GLY A 309 18.76 -24.96 -3.65
N ARG A 310 18.76 -24.15 -4.72
CA ARG A 310 18.28 -22.75 -4.72
C ARG A 310 16.84 -22.64 -5.22
N VAL A 311 15.98 -23.50 -4.72
CA VAL A 311 14.53 -23.44 -4.92
C VAL A 311 13.90 -22.97 -3.62
N TYR A 312 13.42 -21.75 -3.59
CA TYR A 312 12.92 -21.11 -2.38
C TYR A 312 11.41 -20.84 -2.46
N THR A 313 10.76 -20.94 -1.30
CA THR A 313 9.39 -20.46 -1.15
C THR A 313 9.40 -19.02 -0.63
N MET A 314 8.44 -18.21 -1.06
CA MET A 314 8.24 -16.88 -0.52
C MET A 314 7.15 -16.89 0.55
N CYS A 315 7.20 -15.97 1.50
CA CYS A 315 6.12 -15.76 2.45
C CYS A 315 4.87 -15.23 1.75
N GLN A 316 3.71 -15.84 2.04
CA GLN A 316 2.40 -15.45 1.51
C GLN A 316 1.41 -15.06 2.62
N THR A 317 1.85 -14.97 3.86
CA THR A 317 1.00 -14.76 5.04
C THR A 317 1.33 -13.45 5.74
N PRO A 318 0.35 -12.55 6.02
CA PRO A 318 -1.05 -12.62 5.59
C PRO A 318 -1.27 -12.31 4.11
N PHE A 319 -0.27 -11.75 3.42
CA PHE A 319 -0.29 -11.41 2.01
C PHE A 319 1.04 -11.78 1.36
N SER A 320 1.02 -12.10 0.05
CA SER A 320 2.23 -12.38 -0.72
C SER A 320 3.22 -11.24 -0.63
N TRP A 321 4.47 -11.55 -0.31
CA TRP A 321 5.54 -10.55 -0.23
C TRP A 321 5.97 -10.00 -1.58
N LEU A 322 5.63 -10.63 -2.68
CA LEU A 322 6.12 -10.24 -3.99
C LEU A 322 5.09 -9.49 -4.85
N ASP A 323 3.84 -9.98 -4.93
CA ASP A 323 2.98 -9.53 -6.01
C ASP A 323 1.47 -9.47 -5.76
N ARG A 324 0.88 -10.36 -4.94
CA ARG A 324 -0.59 -10.51 -4.84
C ARG A 324 -1.10 -10.50 -3.40
N PRO A 325 -1.85 -9.47 -3.02
CA PRO A 325 -2.13 -8.21 -3.73
C PRO A 325 -0.91 -7.28 -3.74
N PRO A 326 -0.68 -6.48 -4.81
CA PRO A 326 0.47 -5.56 -4.89
C PRO A 326 0.22 -4.31 -4.03
N ALA A 327 0.77 -4.31 -2.81
CA ALA A 327 0.70 -3.19 -1.86
C ALA A 327 2.02 -3.08 -1.07
N VAL A 328 1.98 -2.58 0.16
CA VAL A 328 3.16 -2.37 1.01
C VAL A 328 3.92 -3.65 1.34
N ASN A 329 3.27 -4.81 1.35
CA ASN A 329 3.90 -6.14 1.51
C ASN A 329 5.09 -6.36 0.55
N ARG A 330 5.11 -5.70 -0.62
CA ARG A 330 6.24 -5.78 -1.55
C ARG A 330 7.54 -5.18 -1.02
N PHE A 331 7.49 -4.32 0.00
CA PHE A 331 8.71 -3.72 0.57
C PHE A 331 9.49 -4.72 1.43
N ILE A 332 8.82 -5.53 2.25
CA ILE A 332 9.51 -6.62 2.95
C ILE A 332 9.97 -7.68 1.97
N GLY A 333 9.16 -7.99 0.94
CA GLY A 333 9.53 -8.90 -0.14
C GLY A 333 10.75 -8.43 -0.93
N LEU A 334 10.86 -7.13 -1.18
CA LEU A 334 12.01 -6.53 -1.85
C LEU A 334 13.29 -6.67 -1.04
N GLN A 335 13.23 -6.40 0.27
CA GLN A 335 14.36 -6.60 1.19
C GLN A 335 14.77 -8.07 1.24
N TRP A 336 13.80 -8.96 1.48
CA TRP A 336 14.01 -10.40 1.53
C TRP A 336 14.67 -10.94 0.25
N LEU A 337 14.13 -10.59 -0.93
CA LEU A 337 14.67 -11.08 -2.18
C LEU A 337 16.06 -10.52 -2.48
N THR A 338 16.29 -9.24 -2.20
CA THR A 338 17.61 -8.62 -2.43
C THR A 338 18.68 -9.24 -1.52
N ASN A 339 18.36 -9.46 -0.24
CA ASN A 339 19.24 -10.14 0.71
C ASN A 339 19.52 -11.59 0.28
N LEU A 340 18.48 -12.33 -0.17
CA LEU A 340 18.62 -13.71 -0.65
C LEU A 340 19.52 -13.82 -1.90
N LEU A 341 19.40 -12.87 -2.83
CA LEU A 341 20.17 -12.89 -4.08
C LEU A 341 21.59 -12.34 -3.91
N TYR A 342 21.75 -11.29 -3.10
CA TYR A 342 22.98 -10.51 -2.97
C TYR A 342 23.33 -10.19 -1.51
N PRO A 343 23.56 -11.21 -0.65
CA PRO A 343 23.78 -10.98 0.78
C PRO A 343 25.01 -10.11 1.08
N GLU A 344 26.03 -10.12 0.20
CA GLU A 344 27.22 -9.26 0.38
C GLU A 344 26.96 -7.79 0.02
N ALA A 345 26.01 -7.52 -0.88
CA ALA A 345 25.65 -6.16 -1.30
C ALA A 345 24.53 -5.56 -0.44
N TYR A 346 23.64 -6.41 0.08
CA TYR A 346 22.52 -6.04 0.93
C TYR A 346 22.47 -6.94 2.17
N ASP A 347 23.37 -6.69 3.10
CA ASP A 347 23.49 -7.44 4.36
C ASP A 347 22.54 -6.85 5.41
N ILE A 348 21.44 -7.56 5.68
CA ILE A 348 20.43 -7.20 6.66
C ILE A 348 20.07 -8.42 7.53
N ASP A 349 19.67 -8.18 8.77
CA ASP A 349 19.00 -9.19 9.58
C ASP A 349 17.54 -9.31 9.14
N ILE A 350 17.25 -10.24 8.27
CA ILE A 350 15.89 -10.43 7.70
C ILE A 350 14.88 -10.85 8.79
N VAL A 351 15.32 -11.45 9.88
CA VAL A 351 14.43 -11.80 11.00
C VAL A 351 13.98 -10.52 11.70
N GLU A 352 14.91 -9.64 12.06
CA GLU A 352 14.59 -8.36 12.68
C GLU A 352 13.79 -7.45 11.75
N GLU A 353 14.13 -7.38 10.46
CA GLU A 353 13.36 -6.59 9.48
C GLU A 353 11.93 -7.11 9.31
N THR A 354 11.72 -8.42 9.32
CA THR A 354 10.37 -9.01 9.28
C THR A 354 9.58 -8.67 10.55
N LYS A 355 10.18 -8.76 11.73
CA LYS A 355 9.55 -8.36 12.99
C LYS A 355 9.14 -6.89 12.97
N ASN A 356 10.04 -6.00 12.53
CA ASN A 356 9.78 -4.58 12.40
C ASN A 356 8.65 -4.29 11.44
N PHE A 357 8.63 -4.97 10.29
CA PHE A 357 7.56 -4.82 9.29
C PHE A 357 6.20 -5.27 9.85
N TYR A 358 6.13 -6.46 10.46
CA TYR A 358 4.87 -6.98 10.99
C TYR A 358 4.35 -6.15 12.17
N SER A 359 5.23 -5.67 13.04
CA SER A 359 4.85 -4.76 14.12
C SER A 359 4.31 -3.43 13.59
N MET A 360 4.98 -2.82 12.61
CA MET A 360 4.59 -1.52 12.05
C MET A 360 3.33 -1.59 11.20
N PHE A 361 3.21 -2.59 10.31
CA PHE A 361 2.16 -2.64 9.29
C PHE A 361 1.01 -3.58 9.65
N TYR A 362 1.27 -4.69 10.32
CA TYR A 362 0.21 -5.64 10.67
C TYR A 362 -0.14 -5.63 12.16
N HIS A 363 0.50 -4.73 12.94
CA HIS A 363 0.28 -4.59 14.39
C HIS A 363 0.46 -5.93 15.13
N ARG A 364 1.44 -6.73 14.67
CA ARG A 364 1.76 -8.07 15.20
C ARG A 364 3.21 -8.15 15.59
N ASP A 365 3.44 -8.37 16.87
CA ASP A 365 4.78 -8.64 17.39
C ASP A 365 5.06 -10.14 17.24
N LEU A 366 5.99 -10.48 16.37
CA LEU A 366 6.40 -11.86 16.11
C LEU A 366 7.65 -12.22 16.93
N THR A 367 7.73 -13.50 17.32
CA THR A 367 8.98 -14.09 17.84
C THR A 367 9.89 -14.50 16.69
N ASP A 368 11.19 -14.71 16.99
CA ASP A 368 12.14 -15.20 15.99
C ASP A 368 11.69 -16.54 15.38
N ASP A 369 11.19 -17.47 16.22
CA ASP A 369 10.70 -18.78 15.74
C ASP A 369 9.53 -18.63 14.75
N GLN A 370 8.60 -17.69 15.01
CA GLN A 370 7.49 -17.40 14.10
C GLN A 370 7.97 -16.80 12.77
N VAL A 371 8.97 -15.92 12.82
CA VAL A 371 9.56 -15.36 11.60
C VAL A 371 10.30 -16.43 10.81
N ILE A 372 11.09 -17.27 11.46
CA ILE A 372 11.79 -18.39 10.80
C ILE A 372 10.78 -19.33 10.13
N GLU A 373 9.66 -19.59 10.79
CA GLU A 373 8.56 -20.36 10.18
C GLU A 373 7.97 -19.66 8.94
N LEU A 374 7.79 -18.34 8.96
CA LEU A 374 7.32 -17.56 7.80
C LEU A 374 8.32 -17.58 6.64
N LEU A 375 9.61 -17.47 6.93
CA LEU A 375 10.69 -17.51 5.93
C LEU A 375 10.86 -18.91 5.32
N GLY A 376 10.50 -19.95 6.07
CA GLY A 376 10.57 -21.34 5.61
C GLY A 376 11.97 -21.72 5.12
N ASN A 377 12.08 -22.34 3.95
CA ASN A 377 13.37 -22.78 3.39
C ASN A 377 14.24 -21.65 2.80
N SER A 378 13.75 -20.42 2.81
CA SER A 378 14.55 -19.25 2.39
C SER A 378 15.40 -18.68 3.54
N TYR A 379 15.17 -19.11 4.77
CA TYR A 379 16.04 -18.77 5.92
C TYR A 379 17.34 -19.56 5.85
N GLN A 380 18.45 -18.86 5.84
CA GLN A 380 19.78 -19.47 5.69
C GLN A 380 20.63 -19.41 6.95
N GLY A 381 20.09 -18.92 8.08
CA GLY A 381 20.76 -18.88 9.40
C GLY A 381 21.68 -17.70 9.60
#